data_019505db97695bc96b356c1243ea129f
#
_entry.id   019505db97695bc96b356c1243ea129f
#
_cell.length_a   1.000
_cell.length_b   1.000
_cell.length_c   1.000
_cell.angle_alpha   90.00
_cell.angle_beta   90.00
_cell.angle_gamma   90.00
#
_symmetry.space_group_name_H-M   'P 1'
#
loop_
_entity.id
_entity.type
_entity.pdbx_description
1 polymer ?
#
loop_
_entity_poly.entity_id
_entity_poly.type
_entity_poly.pdbx_seq_one_letter_code
_entity_poly.pdbx_strand_id
1 'polypeptide(L)'
;RYYVSYASKGGGMSGGHAGAINTMWTKSLDPNSPDFGFNDDSIVATTDGEEDCDAIDPAFLLDPNDGRLWLTYGTYFGFIRIVELDPKTGKRIEGNEPVNIAIDCEATAMMYRDGWYYLLATHGTCCDGPNSTYSIQVGRSKSVTGPYLDNIGRDMLKGGGKFFTGARGTKYGAGHFGLIELGHEVEKYSIHYEADLDRSGLSVLSIQ
;
A
#
# COMPACT_ATOMS: atom_id res chain seq x y z
N ARG A 1 14.42 14.74 2.71
CA ARG A 1 12.98 14.96 2.83
C ARG A 1 12.30 13.64 3.17
N TYR A 2 11.25 13.72 3.95
CA TYR A 2 10.34 12.63 4.22
C TYR A 2 9.04 12.95 3.51
N TYR A 3 8.52 12.02 2.72
CA TYR A 3 7.22 12.13 2.08
C TYR A 3 6.17 11.43 2.96
N VAL A 4 4.99 12.03 3.03
CA VAL A 4 3.82 11.46 3.66
C VAL A 4 2.70 11.43 2.64
N SER A 5 2.08 10.27 2.47
CA SER A 5 0.86 10.15 1.69
C SER A 5 -0.31 9.82 2.59
N TYR A 6 -1.47 10.33 2.24
CA TYR A 6 -2.70 10.04 2.95
C TYR A 6 -3.91 10.08 2.01
N ALA A 7 -4.92 9.31 2.36
CA ALA A 7 -6.19 9.34 1.68
C ALA A 7 -7.11 10.38 2.33
N SER A 8 -7.71 11.24 1.54
CA SER A 8 -8.76 12.16 1.98
C SER A 8 -10.12 11.61 1.58
N LYS A 9 -11.10 11.82 2.48
CA LYS A 9 -12.41 11.22 2.39
C LYS A 9 -13.26 11.85 1.29
N GLY A 10 -14.03 10.98 0.62
CA GLY A 10 -15.10 11.41 -0.29
C GLY A 10 -16.37 10.56 -0.30
N GLY A 11 -16.74 9.78 0.70
CA GLY A 11 -17.97 8.99 0.65
C GLY A 11 -18.03 7.83 1.64
N GLY A 12 -18.84 6.82 1.33
CA GLY A 12 -19.04 5.62 2.15
C GLY A 12 -17.96 4.56 1.95
N MET A 13 -18.04 3.45 2.67
CA MET A 13 -17.07 2.33 2.67
C MET A 13 -17.43 1.21 1.69
N SER A 14 -18.30 1.43 0.71
CA SER A 14 -18.85 0.37 -0.14
C SER A 14 -18.41 0.45 -1.62
N GLY A 15 -17.31 1.11 -1.92
CA GLY A 15 -16.84 1.33 -3.29
C GLY A 15 -17.51 2.53 -3.97
N GLY A 16 -16.94 3.00 -5.07
CA GLY A 16 -17.47 4.12 -5.87
C GLY A 16 -17.54 5.46 -5.13
N HIS A 17 -16.84 5.63 -4.04
CA HIS A 17 -16.83 6.87 -3.28
C HIS A 17 -15.73 7.82 -3.74
N ALA A 18 -16.04 9.10 -3.78
CA ALA A 18 -15.07 10.12 -4.12
C ALA A 18 -14.00 10.21 -3.03
N GLY A 19 -12.75 10.03 -3.39
CA GLY A 19 -11.59 10.13 -2.53
C GLY A 19 -10.43 10.75 -3.29
N ALA A 20 -9.38 11.11 -2.57
CA ALA A 20 -8.14 11.57 -3.17
C ALA A 20 -6.94 11.07 -2.37
N ILE A 21 -5.87 10.76 -3.07
CA ILE A 21 -4.56 10.57 -2.48
C ILE A 21 -3.80 11.88 -2.55
N ASN A 22 -3.32 12.29 -1.41
CA ASN A 22 -2.51 13.50 -1.27
C ASN A 22 -1.09 13.12 -0.86
N THR A 23 -0.13 13.93 -1.26
CA THR A 23 1.26 13.84 -0.82
C THR A 23 1.71 15.18 -0.27
N MET A 24 2.49 15.14 0.78
CA MET A 24 3.19 16.29 1.36
C MET A 24 4.57 15.84 1.84
N TRP A 25 5.42 16.78 2.19
CA TRP A 25 6.76 16.46 2.66
C TRP A 25 7.18 17.30 3.87
N THR A 26 8.12 16.76 4.63
CA THR A 26 8.78 17.45 5.72
C THR A 26 10.30 17.21 5.69
N LYS A 27 11.06 18.08 6.31
CA LYS A 27 12.50 17.87 6.49
C LYS A 27 12.84 17.04 7.72
N SER A 28 11.96 17.00 8.72
CA SER A 28 12.12 16.26 9.97
C SER A 28 10.83 15.57 10.37
N LEU A 29 10.94 14.37 10.91
CA LEU A 29 9.83 13.67 11.58
C LEU A 29 9.79 13.93 13.09
N ASP A 30 10.82 14.61 13.65
CA ASP A 30 10.83 15.04 15.05
C ASP A 30 9.97 16.30 15.22
N PRO A 31 8.86 16.24 15.96
CA PRO A 31 7.99 17.40 16.18
C PRO A 31 8.65 18.56 16.94
N ASN A 32 9.78 18.31 17.61
CA ASN A 32 10.54 19.35 18.33
C ASN A 32 11.62 20.00 17.43
N SER A 33 11.83 19.49 16.23
CA SER A 33 12.81 20.05 15.31
C SER A 33 12.27 21.36 14.68
N PRO A 34 13.11 22.39 14.50
CA PRO A 34 12.73 23.59 13.76
C PRO A 34 12.43 23.30 12.26
N ASP A 35 12.88 22.16 11.77
CA ASP A 35 12.63 21.68 10.40
C ASP A 35 11.35 20.81 10.29
N PHE A 36 10.63 20.60 11.38
CA PHE A 36 9.32 19.93 11.37
C PHE A 36 8.25 20.85 10.84
N GLY A 37 7.50 20.37 9.86
CA GLY A 37 6.38 21.06 9.24
C GLY A 37 6.14 20.51 7.85
N PHE A 38 4.88 20.31 7.50
CA PHE A 38 4.48 19.72 6.23
C PHE A 38 4.29 20.81 5.17
N ASN A 39 4.75 20.54 3.97
CA ASN A 39 4.77 21.46 2.84
C ASN A 39 4.21 20.78 1.59
N ASP A 40 3.74 21.63 0.66
CA ASP A 40 3.35 21.23 -0.71
C ASP A 40 2.31 20.10 -0.75
N ASP A 41 1.23 20.23 0.02
CA ASP A 41 0.11 19.31 -0.09
C ASP A 41 -0.42 19.28 -1.53
N SER A 42 -0.40 18.13 -2.15
CA SER A 42 -0.73 17.93 -3.56
C SER A 42 -1.54 16.68 -3.76
N ILE A 43 -2.63 16.80 -4.52
CA ILE A 43 -3.41 15.65 -4.97
C ILE A 43 -2.62 14.96 -6.10
N VAL A 44 -2.39 13.64 -5.94
CA VAL A 44 -1.68 12.82 -6.92
C VAL A 44 -2.58 11.79 -7.60
N ALA A 45 -3.70 11.44 -6.98
CA ALA A 45 -4.73 10.58 -7.55
C ALA A 45 -6.10 10.93 -6.98
N THR A 46 -7.16 10.70 -7.75
CA THR A 46 -8.56 10.89 -7.33
C THR A 46 -9.40 9.71 -7.79
N THR A 47 -10.45 9.40 -7.03
CA THR A 47 -11.56 8.60 -7.52
C THR A 47 -12.51 9.56 -8.24
N ASP A 48 -12.68 9.40 -9.52
CA ASP A 48 -13.51 10.31 -10.36
C ASP A 48 -14.90 9.75 -10.70
N GLY A 49 -15.18 8.51 -10.27
CA GLY A 49 -16.42 7.80 -10.55
C GLY A 49 -16.46 7.15 -11.94
N GLU A 50 -15.49 7.40 -12.77
CA GLU A 50 -15.29 6.74 -14.09
C GLU A 50 -14.24 5.63 -14.01
N GLU A 51 -13.34 5.70 -13.03
CA GLU A 51 -12.33 4.70 -12.78
C GLU A 51 -12.85 3.60 -11.85
N ASP A 52 -12.57 2.35 -12.17
CA ASP A 52 -12.87 1.17 -11.32
C ASP A 52 -11.90 1.09 -10.13
N CYS A 53 -11.66 2.22 -9.46
CA CYS A 53 -10.67 2.33 -8.40
C CYS A 53 -11.00 3.47 -7.45
N ASP A 54 -11.09 3.17 -6.17
CA ASP A 54 -11.14 4.17 -5.11
C ASP A 54 -9.73 4.64 -4.75
N ALA A 55 -9.52 5.93 -4.63
CA ALA A 55 -8.24 6.51 -4.24
C ALA A 55 -8.04 6.42 -2.73
N ILE A 56 -7.51 5.28 -2.28
CA ILE A 56 -7.26 4.94 -0.88
C ILE A 56 -5.99 4.09 -0.73
N ASP A 57 -5.51 3.91 0.49
CA ASP A 57 -4.38 3.05 0.88
C ASP A 57 -3.09 3.29 0.09
N PRO A 58 -2.58 4.54 0.10
CA PRO A 58 -1.35 4.84 -0.63
C PRO A 58 -0.11 4.22 0.01
N ALA A 59 0.79 3.69 -0.82
CA ALA A 59 2.09 3.23 -0.39
C ALA A 59 3.20 3.65 -1.36
N PHE A 60 4.33 4.13 -0.83
CA PHE A 60 5.48 4.54 -1.62
C PHE A 60 6.47 3.40 -1.87
N LEU A 61 7.11 3.47 -3.03
CA LEU A 61 8.36 2.80 -3.33
C LEU A 61 9.34 3.82 -3.95
N LEU A 62 10.46 4.07 -3.29
CA LEU A 62 11.61 4.68 -3.93
C LEU A 62 12.42 3.56 -4.59
N ASP A 63 12.43 3.53 -5.92
CA ASP A 63 13.10 2.46 -6.66
C ASP A 63 14.62 2.56 -6.49
N PRO A 64 15.26 1.55 -5.89
CA PRO A 64 16.70 1.59 -5.67
C PRO A 64 17.53 1.44 -6.95
N ASN A 65 16.93 1.03 -8.08
CA ASN A 65 17.63 0.84 -9.34
C ASN A 65 17.85 2.14 -10.11
N ASP A 66 16.88 3.05 -10.07
CA ASP A 66 16.91 4.26 -10.89
C ASP A 66 16.48 5.54 -10.16
N GLY A 67 16.10 5.43 -8.88
CA GLY A 67 15.74 6.56 -8.03
C GLY A 67 14.36 7.15 -8.33
N ARG A 68 13.53 6.49 -9.15
CA ARG A 68 12.15 6.91 -9.38
C ARG A 68 11.29 6.67 -8.15
N LEU A 69 10.35 7.55 -7.93
CA LEU A 69 9.38 7.44 -6.84
C LEU A 69 8.06 6.93 -7.39
N TRP A 70 7.58 5.85 -6.84
CA TRP A 70 6.33 5.22 -7.20
C TRP A 70 5.35 5.25 -6.04
N LEU A 71 4.06 5.30 -6.35
CA LEU A 71 2.99 5.22 -5.37
C LEU A 71 1.94 4.23 -5.86
N THR A 72 1.60 3.25 -5.02
CA THR A 72 0.46 2.36 -5.24
C THR A 72 -0.74 2.85 -4.46
N TYR A 73 -1.94 2.60 -4.96
CA TYR A 73 -3.21 2.92 -4.33
C TYR A 73 -4.35 2.09 -4.92
N GLY A 74 -5.48 2.07 -4.28
CA GLY A 74 -6.69 1.42 -4.79
C GLY A 74 -7.40 0.58 -3.75
N THR A 75 -8.55 0.00 -4.13
CA THR A 75 -9.37 -0.82 -3.25
C THR A 75 -9.71 -2.18 -3.84
N TYR A 76 -10.36 -2.97 -2.98
CA TYR A 76 -10.95 -4.27 -3.33
C TYR A 76 -12.06 -4.18 -4.40
N PHE A 77 -12.68 -3.02 -4.56
CA PHE A 77 -13.82 -2.80 -5.46
C PHE A 77 -13.42 -2.39 -6.89
N GLY A 78 -12.13 -2.30 -7.15
CA GLY A 78 -11.61 -1.93 -8.46
C GLY A 78 -10.20 -2.47 -8.67
N PHE A 79 -9.31 -1.62 -9.13
CA PHE A 79 -7.92 -1.98 -9.38
C PHE A 79 -6.99 -1.41 -8.29
N ILE A 80 -5.93 -2.15 -8.00
CA ILE A 80 -4.72 -1.54 -7.48
C ILE A 80 -3.97 -0.95 -8.64
N ARG A 81 -3.58 0.31 -8.49
CA ARG A 81 -2.85 1.10 -9.49
C ARG A 81 -1.49 1.53 -8.96
N ILE A 82 -0.59 1.77 -9.88
CA ILE A 82 0.72 2.37 -9.60
C ILE A 82 0.90 3.60 -10.47
N VAL A 83 1.42 4.67 -9.91
CA VAL A 83 1.71 5.92 -10.59
C VAL A 83 3.11 6.41 -10.24
N GLU A 84 3.81 7.02 -11.21
CA GLU A 84 5.11 7.63 -10.97
C GLU A 84 4.96 9.07 -10.47
N LEU A 85 5.76 9.40 -9.45
CA LEU A 85 5.84 10.74 -8.87
C LEU A 85 7.25 11.31 -9.08
N ASP A 86 7.35 12.62 -9.14
CA ASP A 86 8.65 13.30 -9.12
C ASP A 86 9.32 13.10 -7.74
N PRO A 87 10.48 12.44 -7.67
CA PRO A 87 11.14 12.15 -6.40
C PRO A 87 11.67 13.39 -5.66
N LYS A 88 11.67 14.56 -6.30
CA LYS A 88 12.07 15.83 -5.67
C LYS A 88 10.91 16.56 -5.03
N THR A 89 9.73 16.39 -5.57
CA THR A 89 8.53 17.14 -5.14
C THR A 89 7.43 16.26 -4.53
N GLY A 90 7.43 14.94 -4.82
CA GLY A 90 6.36 14.03 -4.44
C GLY A 90 5.06 14.23 -5.23
N LYS A 91 5.09 15.05 -6.29
CA LYS A 91 3.92 15.33 -7.13
C LYS A 91 3.84 14.37 -8.29
N ARG A 92 2.63 14.14 -8.80
CA ARG A 92 2.41 13.35 -10.02
C ARG A 92 3.15 14.01 -11.18
N ILE A 93 3.80 13.19 -11.99
CA ILE A 93 4.44 13.65 -13.23
C ILE A 93 3.35 13.80 -14.28
N GLU A 94 3.25 14.99 -14.88
CA GLU A 94 2.27 15.28 -15.91
C GLU A 94 2.43 14.32 -17.11
N GLY A 95 1.31 13.76 -17.58
CA GLY A 95 1.30 12.81 -18.69
C GLY A 95 1.60 11.36 -18.30
N ASN A 96 1.96 11.08 -17.05
CA ASN A 96 2.11 9.71 -16.57
C ASN A 96 0.76 9.20 -16.05
N GLU A 97 0.16 8.27 -16.79
CA GLU A 97 -1.10 7.65 -16.40
C GLU A 97 -0.88 6.49 -15.42
N PRO A 98 -1.78 6.28 -14.46
CA PRO A 98 -1.72 5.14 -13.56
C PRO A 98 -1.84 3.81 -14.33
N VAL A 99 -1.10 2.82 -13.88
CA VAL A 99 -1.11 1.45 -14.45
C VAL A 99 -1.82 0.51 -13.48
N ASN A 100 -2.78 -0.26 -13.96
CA ASN A 100 -3.43 -1.31 -13.19
C ASN A 100 -2.47 -2.48 -12.96
N ILE A 101 -2.31 -2.94 -11.71
CA ILE A 101 -1.33 -3.98 -11.34
C ILE A 101 -1.92 -5.16 -10.57
N ALA A 102 -3.09 -5.02 -9.94
CA ALA A 102 -3.77 -6.12 -9.26
C ALA A 102 -5.28 -5.86 -9.14
N ILE A 103 -6.04 -6.91 -8.83
CA ILE A 103 -7.46 -6.90 -8.47
C ILE A 103 -7.70 -7.77 -7.23
N ASP A 104 -8.90 -7.68 -6.67
CA ASP A 104 -9.37 -8.49 -5.53
C ASP A 104 -8.47 -8.37 -4.29
N CYS A 105 -7.89 -7.20 -4.10
CA CYS A 105 -7.03 -6.89 -2.96
C CYS A 105 -6.98 -5.38 -2.70
N GLU A 106 -6.39 -5.01 -1.55
CA GLU A 106 -6.22 -3.62 -1.12
C GLU A 106 -4.99 -3.46 -0.22
N ALA A 107 -4.73 -2.25 0.30
CA ALA A 107 -3.69 -1.95 1.27
C ALA A 107 -2.34 -2.57 0.90
N THR A 108 -1.81 -2.17 -0.24
CA THR A 108 -0.60 -2.74 -0.81
C THR A 108 0.67 -2.15 -0.22
N ALA A 109 1.74 -2.94 -0.25
CA ALA A 109 3.11 -2.46 -0.06
C ALA A 109 4.01 -3.04 -1.14
N MET A 110 5.02 -2.30 -1.53
CA MET A 110 6.00 -2.73 -2.52
C MET A 110 7.38 -2.78 -1.94
N MET A 111 8.18 -3.73 -2.43
CA MET A 111 9.61 -3.81 -2.15
C MET A 111 10.38 -4.32 -3.37
N TYR A 112 11.65 -3.94 -3.45
CA TYR A 112 12.59 -4.50 -4.42
C TYR A 112 13.65 -5.32 -3.70
N ARG A 113 13.86 -6.57 -4.14
CA ARG A 113 14.88 -7.46 -3.59
C ARG A 113 15.36 -8.45 -4.63
N ASP A 114 16.66 -8.67 -4.70
CA ASP A 114 17.31 -9.68 -5.55
C ASP A 114 16.87 -9.61 -7.03
N GLY A 115 16.73 -8.41 -7.57
CA GLY A 115 16.34 -8.20 -8.96
C GLY A 115 14.86 -8.41 -9.25
N TRP A 116 13.99 -8.36 -8.23
CA TRP A 116 12.55 -8.49 -8.36
C TRP A 116 11.82 -7.42 -7.56
N TYR A 117 10.74 -6.90 -8.13
CA TYR A 117 9.71 -6.15 -7.41
C TYR A 117 8.70 -7.14 -6.84
N TYR A 118 8.36 -6.96 -5.58
CA TYR A 118 7.32 -7.72 -4.89
C TYR A 118 6.18 -6.78 -4.56
N LEU A 119 4.96 -7.19 -4.89
CA LEU A 119 3.72 -6.54 -4.49
C LEU A 119 3.06 -7.40 -3.42
N LEU A 120 2.99 -6.88 -2.19
CA LEU A 120 2.24 -7.48 -1.10
C LEU A 120 0.89 -6.78 -1.03
N ALA A 121 -0.19 -7.54 -0.97
CA ALA A 121 -1.54 -7.02 -1.02
C ALA A 121 -2.44 -7.75 -0.04
N THR A 122 -3.36 -7.03 0.57
CA THR A 122 -4.34 -7.59 1.50
C THR A 122 -5.54 -8.13 0.73
N HIS A 123 -5.88 -9.38 0.98
CA HIS A 123 -7.01 -10.09 0.37
C HIS A 123 -7.95 -10.65 1.44
N GLY A 124 -9.24 -10.66 1.17
CA GLY A 124 -10.26 -11.18 2.06
C GLY A 124 -11.25 -10.12 2.52
N THR A 125 -11.96 -10.38 3.60
CA THR A 125 -13.02 -9.51 4.14
C THR A 125 -12.51 -8.75 5.34
N CYS A 126 -12.61 -7.41 5.30
CA CYS A 126 -12.24 -6.54 6.41
C CYS A 126 -13.36 -6.33 7.42
N CYS A 127 -13.01 -5.64 8.50
CA CYS A 127 -13.94 -4.92 9.38
C CYS A 127 -14.91 -5.83 10.14
N ASP A 128 -14.52 -7.08 10.38
CA ASP A 128 -15.32 -8.10 11.06
C ASP A 128 -14.60 -8.73 12.28
N GLY A 129 -13.61 -8.02 12.80
CA GLY A 129 -12.86 -8.44 13.98
C GLY A 129 -12.33 -9.87 13.87
N PRO A 130 -12.69 -10.79 14.82
CA PRO A 130 -12.22 -12.17 14.79
C PRO A 130 -12.71 -13.00 13.58
N ASN A 131 -13.76 -12.56 12.89
CA ASN A 131 -14.30 -13.25 11.71
C ASN A 131 -13.64 -12.74 10.41
N SER A 132 -12.81 -11.71 10.47
CA SER A 132 -12.09 -11.22 9.31
C SER A 132 -11.26 -12.33 8.66
N THR A 133 -11.37 -12.42 7.35
CA THR A 133 -10.61 -13.38 6.54
C THR A 133 -9.37 -12.77 5.91
N TYR A 134 -9.02 -11.55 6.28
CA TYR A 134 -7.84 -10.86 5.77
C TYR A 134 -6.59 -11.73 5.86
N SER A 135 -5.89 -11.76 4.75
CA SER A 135 -4.58 -12.38 4.60
C SER A 135 -3.75 -11.58 3.60
N ILE A 136 -2.45 -11.63 3.73
CA ILE A 136 -1.54 -10.97 2.82
C ILE A 136 -1.12 -11.96 1.74
N GLN A 137 -1.25 -11.54 0.50
CA GLN A 137 -0.78 -12.25 -0.69
C GLN A 137 0.41 -11.52 -1.31
N VAL A 138 1.20 -12.23 -2.11
CA VAL A 138 2.36 -11.68 -2.79
C VAL A 138 2.42 -12.15 -4.25
N GLY A 139 2.75 -11.21 -5.13
CA GLY A 139 3.21 -11.44 -6.49
C GLY A 139 4.54 -10.77 -6.74
N ARG A 140 5.27 -11.20 -7.78
CA ARG A 140 6.56 -10.59 -8.15
C ARG A 140 6.65 -10.28 -9.64
N SER A 141 7.45 -9.28 -9.98
CA SER A 141 7.69 -8.83 -11.34
C SER A 141 9.14 -8.45 -11.58
N LYS A 142 9.58 -8.45 -12.84
CA LYS A 142 10.83 -7.82 -13.28
C LYS A 142 10.68 -6.33 -13.60
N SER A 143 9.46 -5.86 -13.74
CA SER A 143 9.14 -4.44 -13.94
C SER A 143 8.31 -3.92 -12.77
N VAL A 144 8.56 -2.69 -12.35
CA VAL A 144 7.80 -2.01 -11.28
C VAL A 144 6.31 -1.87 -11.61
N THR A 145 5.96 -1.78 -12.88
CA THR A 145 4.58 -1.69 -13.37
C THR A 145 3.95 -3.05 -13.69
N GLY A 146 4.61 -4.17 -13.29
CA GLY A 146 4.09 -5.53 -13.51
C GLY A 146 4.49 -6.15 -14.86
N PRO A 147 3.84 -7.28 -15.27
CA PRO A 147 2.83 -7.99 -14.50
C PRO A 147 3.39 -8.63 -13.22
N TYR A 148 2.61 -8.61 -12.14
CA TYR A 148 2.94 -9.27 -10.88
C TYR A 148 2.39 -10.70 -10.88
N LEU A 149 3.29 -11.68 -10.91
CA LEU A 149 2.95 -13.10 -11.00
C LEU A 149 3.15 -13.81 -9.66
N ASP A 150 2.25 -14.72 -9.35
CA ASP A 150 2.41 -15.64 -8.23
C ASP A 150 3.40 -16.78 -8.57
N ASN A 151 3.54 -17.73 -7.65
CA ASN A 151 4.50 -18.84 -7.79
C ASN A 151 4.14 -19.88 -8.87
N ILE A 152 2.95 -19.82 -9.44
CA ILE A 152 2.51 -20.67 -10.56
C ILE A 152 2.34 -19.88 -11.86
N GLY A 153 2.73 -18.58 -11.86
CA GLY A 153 2.71 -17.72 -13.03
C GLY A 153 1.35 -17.05 -13.31
N ARG A 154 0.42 -17.04 -12.36
CA ARG A 154 -0.86 -16.37 -12.50
C ARG A 154 -0.72 -14.89 -12.13
N ASP A 155 -1.23 -14.03 -13.00
CA ASP A 155 -1.18 -12.58 -12.86
C ASP A 155 -2.15 -12.08 -11.77
N MET A 156 -1.68 -11.16 -10.92
CA MET A 156 -2.53 -10.51 -9.90
C MET A 156 -3.66 -9.68 -10.51
N LEU A 157 -3.55 -9.22 -11.76
CA LEU A 157 -4.68 -8.64 -12.54
C LEU A 157 -5.73 -9.68 -12.95
N LYS A 158 -5.46 -10.97 -12.74
CA LYS A 158 -6.37 -12.10 -13.01
C LYS A 158 -6.67 -12.91 -11.77
N GLY A 159 -6.62 -12.25 -10.59
CA GLY A 159 -6.84 -12.87 -9.30
C GLY A 159 -5.73 -13.86 -8.91
N GLY A 160 -4.51 -13.68 -9.39
CA GLY A 160 -3.32 -14.35 -8.89
C GLY A 160 -2.89 -13.78 -7.54
N GLY A 161 -1.91 -14.41 -6.95
CA GLY A 161 -1.34 -14.03 -5.66
C GLY A 161 -1.05 -15.25 -4.80
N LYS A 162 0.17 -15.35 -4.30
CA LYS A 162 0.56 -16.41 -3.38
C LYS A 162 0.30 -15.97 -1.96
N PHE A 163 -0.42 -16.79 -1.18
CA PHE A 163 -0.55 -16.59 0.27
C PHE A 163 0.84 -16.37 0.90
N PHE A 164 1.01 -15.27 1.60
CA PHE A 164 2.21 -14.91 2.32
C PHE A 164 2.03 -15.11 3.82
N THR A 165 1.02 -14.47 4.42
CA THR A 165 0.70 -14.63 5.84
C THR A 165 -0.78 -14.33 6.11
N GLY A 166 -1.31 -14.83 7.22
CA GLY A 166 -2.70 -14.66 7.63
C GLY A 166 -2.84 -14.71 9.16
N ALA A 167 -3.97 -15.19 9.62
CA ALA A 167 -4.23 -15.39 11.05
C ALA A 167 -3.11 -16.21 11.71
N ARG A 168 -2.68 -15.81 12.91
CA ARG A 168 -1.62 -16.47 13.66
C ARG A 168 -1.91 -16.48 15.15
N GLY A 169 -2.13 -17.67 15.70
CA GLY A 169 -2.49 -17.85 17.13
C GLY A 169 -3.80 -17.15 17.43
N THR A 170 -3.77 -16.16 18.31
CA THR A 170 -4.92 -15.36 18.73
C THR A 170 -5.19 -14.15 17.85
N LYS A 171 -4.37 -13.90 16.81
CA LYS A 171 -4.46 -12.76 15.92
C LYS A 171 -5.14 -13.13 14.62
N TYR A 172 -6.17 -12.39 14.25
CA TYR A 172 -7.03 -12.61 13.09
C TYR A 172 -7.08 -11.39 12.19
N GLY A 173 -7.32 -11.61 10.89
CA GLY A 173 -7.46 -10.54 9.93
C GLY A 173 -6.13 -9.83 9.64
N ALA A 174 -5.10 -10.56 9.20
CA ALA A 174 -3.79 -10.00 8.87
C ALA A 174 -3.84 -9.18 7.59
N GLY A 175 -3.55 -7.89 7.66
CA GLY A 175 -3.56 -6.99 6.51
C GLY A 175 -2.61 -5.81 6.65
N HIS A 176 -2.66 -4.94 5.66
CA HIS A 176 -1.96 -3.65 5.62
C HIS A 176 -0.46 -3.78 5.98
N PHE A 177 0.26 -4.51 5.15
CA PHE A 177 1.69 -4.76 5.34
C PHE A 177 2.50 -3.47 5.26
N GLY A 178 3.44 -3.29 6.18
CA GLY A 178 4.44 -2.22 6.13
C GLY A 178 5.85 -2.77 6.30
N LEU A 179 6.81 -2.21 5.58
CA LEU A 179 8.22 -2.54 5.67
C LEU A 179 9.04 -1.31 6.01
N ILE A 180 9.96 -1.44 6.96
CA ILE A 180 10.96 -0.44 7.31
C ILE A 180 12.33 -1.09 7.27
N GLU A 181 13.20 -0.56 6.44
CA GLU A 181 14.62 -0.92 6.42
C GLU A 181 15.39 0.00 7.36
N LEU A 182 16.01 -0.58 8.38
CA LEU A 182 16.81 0.14 9.36
C LEU A 182 18.31 -0.15 9.13
N GLY A 183 18.90 0.57 8.19
CA GLY A 183 20.28 0.33 7.75
C GLY A 183 20.40 -0.95 6.93
N HIS A 184 21.63 -1.49 6.81
CA HIS A 184 21.93 -2.62 5.92
C HIS A 184 21.59 -4.00 6.48
N GLU A 185 21.21 -4.11 7.75
CA GLU A 185 21.11 -5.42 8.43
C GLU A 185 19.79 -5.67 9.15
N VAL A 186 18.94 -4.66 9.32
CA VAL A 186 17.71 -4.79 10.09
C VAL A 186 16.51 -4.37 9.28
N GLU A 187 15.69 -5.35 8.95
CA GLU A 187 14.36 -5.12 8.40
C GLU A 187 13.32 -5.31 9.50
N LYS A 188 12.40 -4.39 9.58
CA LYS A 188 11.20 -4.51 10.40
C LYS A 188 9.99 -4.46 9.50
N TYR A 189 9.02 -5.33 9.74
CA TYR A 189 7.74 -5.26 9.08
C TYR A 189 6.60 -5.17 10.08
N SER A 190 5.55 -4.53 9.67
CA SER A 190 4.32 -4.42 10.43
C SER A 190 3.18 -5.14 9.73
N ILE A 191 2.33 -5.76 10.54
CA ILE A 191 1.08 -6.35 10.10
C ILE A 191 -0.02 -5.83 11.02
N HIS A 192 -1.05 -5.26 10.44
CA HIS A 192 -2.27 -4.95 11.15
C HIS A 192 -3.12 -6.21 11.25
N TYR A 193 -3.53 -6.56 12.48
CA TYR A 193 -4.50 -7.61 12.73
C TYR A 193 -5.81 -6.96 13.19
N GLU A 194 -6.92 -7.35 12.61
CA GLU A 194 -8.22 -6.79 12.96
C GLU A 194 -8.69 -7.20 14.35
N ALA A 195 -8.24 -8.34 14.84
CA ALA A 195 -8.51 -8.77 16.20
C ALA A 195 -7.33 -9.53 16.82
N ASP A 196 -7.10 -9.29 18.11
CA ASP A 196 -6.25 -10.12 18.97
C ASP A 196 -7.06 -10.60 20.17
N LEU A 197 -7.33 -11.91 20.26
CA LEU A 197 -8.15 -12.48 21.35
C LEU A 197 -7.48 -12.37 22.71
N ASP A 198 -6.14 -12.30 22.79
CA ASP A 198 -5.39 -12.01 24.01
C ASP A 198 -5.57 -10.55 24.45
N ARG A 199 -6.08 -9.69 23.58
CA ARG A 199 -6.38 -8.29 23.81
C ARG A 199 -7.89 -7.98 23.72
N SER A 200 -8.73 -8.90 24.17
CA SER A 200 -10.20 -8.77 24.15
C SER A 200 -10.76 -8.52 22.73
N GLY A 201 -10.13 -9.06 21.70
CA GLY A 201 -10.55 -8.90 20.32
C GLY A 201 -10.27 -7.51 19.71
N LEU A 202 -9.44 -6.69 20.36
CA LEU A 202 -9.04 -5.38 19.82
C LEU A 202 -8.13 -5.53 18.60
N SER A 203 -8.25 -4.57 17.70
CA SER A 203 -7.32 -4.39 16.58
C SER A 203 -5.92 -4.04 17.10
N VAL A 204 -4.89 -4.67 16.51
CA VAL A 204 -3.50 -4.47 16.94
C VAL A 204 -2.56 -4.35 15.75
N LEU A 205 -1.53 -3.52 15.92
CA LEU A 205 -0.37 -3.49 15.03
C LEU A 205 0.74 -4.36 15.61
N SER A 206 1.17 -5.36 14.86
CA SER A 206 2.31 -6.21 15.22
C SER A 206 3.54 -5.78 14.44
N ILE A 207 4.64 -5.51 15.14
CA ILE A 207 5.95 -5.19 14.54
C ILE A 207 6.87 -6.38 14.80
N GLN A 208 7.54 -6.86 13.74
CA GLN A 208 8.43 -8.04 13.78
C GLN A 208 9.77 -7.72 13.15
#